data_769a2e4b8c606e6f76f03f2cfca96cd2
#
_entry.id   769a2e4b8c606e6f76f03f2cfca96cd2
#
_cell.length_a   1.000
_cell.length_b   1.000
_cell.length_c   1.000
_cell.angle_alpha   90.00
_cell.angle_beta   90.00
_cell.angle_gamma   90.00
#
_symmetry.space_group_name_H-M   'P 1'
#
loop_
_entity.id
_entity.type
_entity.pdbx_description
1 polymer ?
#
loop_
_entity_poly.entity_id
_entity_poly.type
_entity_poly.pdbx_seq_one_letter_code
_entity_poly.pdbx_strand_id
1 'polypeptide(L)'
;MKRERINQIAALVDKRGVITLVQLREFFPKVSEMTLRRDLFQLEEEGRLIRVRGGAKSMKDLQKTSGVPYAKNTNLHATEKRTIGAKAAELIDKGASVFIDGGTTALYFAKEMPDVPCTVFTTGIAVAQELAKKENVTIHLLGGILKKDNLSTVTSVAPAYFHEINFETAIISASAFTTESGFSCDSMMEAEQLKLLRSKAKFTYMMLDSSKIGKVMPYTFANVEDINVLITDQEFPESLKTLFKSKNIVVM
;
A
#
# COMPACT_ATOMS: atom_id res chain seq x y z
N MET A 1 12.99 -2.73 -37.40
CA MET A 1 11.55 -2.43 -37.18
C MET A 1 10.97 -3.13 -35.95
N LYS A 2 10.82 -4.48 -35.84
CA LYS A 2 10.19 -5.09 -34.64
C LYS A 2 11.02 -4.89 -33.36
N ARG A 3 12.31 -5.23 -33.37
CA ARG A 3 13.23 -5.14 -32.22
C ARG A 3 13.43 -3.71 -31.72
N GLU A 4 13.42 -2.76 -32.61
CA GLU A 4 13.51 -1.32 -32.31
C GLU A 4 12.26 -0.82 -31.60
N ARG A 5 11.06 -1.19 -32.07
CA ARG A 5 9.79 -0.89 -31.40
C ARG A 5 9.75 -1.48 -29.97
N ILE A 6 10.14 -2.74 -29.81
CA ILE A 6 10.21 -3.40 -28.50
C ILE A 6 11.13 -2.63 -27.56
N ASN A 7 12.30 -2.18 -28.02
CA ASN A 7 13.22 -1.37 -27.22
C ASN A 7 12.63 0.02 -26.88
N GLN A 8 11.93 0.65 -27.83
CA GLN A 8 11.23 1.93 -27.58
C GLN A 8 10.12 1.77 -26.54
N ILE A 9 9.33 0.68 -26.59
CA ILE A 9 8.33 0.37 -25.59
C ILE A 9 8.98 0.21 -24.22
N ALA A 10 10.06 -0.57 -24.10
CA ALA A 10 10.77 -0.75 -22.83
C ALA A 10 11.29 0.58 -22.27
N ALA A 11 11.89 1.42 -23.12
CA ALA A 11 12.39 2.74 -22.73
C ALA A 11 11.27 3.68 -22.26
N LEU A 12 10.10 3.65 -22.92
CA LEU A 12 8.91 4.41 -22.52
C LEU A 12 8.37 3.95 -21.16
N VAL A 13 8.28 2.63 -20.95
CA VAL A 13 7.88 2.04 -19.68
C VAL A 13 8.87 2.43 -18.57
N ASP A 14 10.18 2.33 -18.84
CA ASP A 14 11.24 2.72 -17.89
C ASP A 14 11.20 4.21 -17.53
N LYS A 15 10.86 5.07 -18.49
CA LYS A 15 10.79 6.53 -18.28
C LYS A 15 9.54 6.95 -17.50
N ARG A 16 8.40 6.28 -17.72
CA ARG A 16 7.10 6.65 -17.14
C ARG A 16 6.74 5.85 -15.89
N GLY A 17 7.50 4.78 -15.62
CA GLY A 17 7.21 3.85 -14.53
C GLY A 17 6.04 2.91 -14.85
N VAL A 18 4.90 3.45 -15.24
CA VAL A 18 3.71 2.72 -15.70
C VAL A 18 3.22 3.30 -17.01
N ILE A 19 2.74 2.45 -17.91
CA ILE A 19 2.11 2.88 -19.18
C ILE A 19 0.93 1.97 -19.51
N THR A 20 -0.21 2.58 -19.89
CA THR A 20 -1.38 1.84 -20.33
C THR A 20 -1.31 1.47 -21.81
N LEU A 21 -2.09 0.47 -22.23
CA LEU A 21 -2.22 0.12 -23.65
C LEU A 21 -2.79 1.28 -24.47
N VAL A 22 -3.67 2.08 -23.89
CA VAL A 22 -4.22 3.29 -24.54
C VAL A 22 -3.09 4.28 -24.83
N GLN A 23 -2.28 4.59 -23.83
CA GLN A 23 -1.12 5.47 -24.01
C GLN A 23 -0.10 4.89 -25.00
N LEU A 24 0.15 3.59 -24.98
CA LEU A 24 1.04 2.95 -25.99
C LEU A 24 0.50 3.12 -27.42
N ARG A 25 -0.82 3.05 -27.62
CA ARG A 25 -1.42 3.30 -28.94
C ARG A 25 -1.20 4.73 -29.44
N GLU A 26 -1.19 5.71 -28.55
CA GLU A 26 -0.88 7.11 -28.90
C GLU A 26 0.56 7.24 -29.45
N PHE A 27 1.52 6.53 -28.82
CA PHE A 27 2.91 6.51 -29.27
C PHE A 27 3.15 5.68 -30.53
N PHE A 28 2.33 4.65 -30.74
CA PHE A 28 2.45 3.71 -31.86
C PHE A 28 1.14 3.59 -32.64
N PRO A 29 0.63 4.68 -33.25
CA PRO A 29 -0.71 4.72 -33.87
C PRO A 29 -0.87 3.75 -35.06
N LYS A 30 0.23 3.34 -35.67
CA LYS A 30 0.23 2.40 -36.80
C LYS A 30 0.36 0.93 -36.36
N VAL A 31 0.38 0.65 -35.04
CA VAL A 31 0.55 -0.70 -34.50
C VAL A 31 -0.76 -1.16 -33.87
N SER A 32 -1.23 -2.35 -34.23
CA SER A 32 -2.46 -2.89 -33.63
C SER A 32 -2.28 -3.20 -32.15
N GLU A 33 -3.36 -3.08 -31.38
CA GLU A 33 -3.34 -3.40 -29.95
C GLU A 33 -2.87 -4.84 -29.68
N MET A 34 -3.27 -5.79 -30.52
CA MET A 34 -2.82 -7.17 -30.42
C MET A 34 -1.28 -7.29 -30.56
N THR A 35 -0.69 -6.49 -31.45
CA THR A 35 0.76 -6.46 -31.62
C THR A 35 1.44 -5.84 -30.39
N LEU A 36 0.92 -4.76 -29.85
CA LEU A 36 1.44 -4.15 -28.62
C LEU A 36 1.34 -5.11 -27.42
N ARG A 37 0.25 -5.84 -27.28
CA ARG A 37 0.10 -6.89 -26.26
C ARG A 37 1.16 -7.99 -26.40
N ARG A 38 1.45 -8.40 -27.62
CA ARG A 38 2.49 -9.41 -27.93
C ARG A 38 3.89 -8.87 -27.64
N ASP A 39 4.17 -7.61 -27.97
CA ASP A 39 5.44 -6.97 -27.65
C ASP A 39 5.64 -6.84 -26.13
N LEU A 40 4.59 -6.47 -25.36
CA LEU A 40 4.62 -6.44 -23.90
C LEU A 40 4.85 -7.85 -23.32
N PHE A 41 4.22 -8.88 -23.90
CA PHE A 41 4.44 -10.26 -23.48
C PHE A 41 5.91 -10.68 -23.67
N GLN A 42 6.49 -10.35 -24.83
CA GLN A 42 7.90 -10.65 -25.11
C GLN A 42 8.84 -9.92 -24.13
N LEU A 43 8.56 -8.66 -23.80
CA LEU A 43 9.35 -7.88 -22.84
C LEU A 43 9.23 -8.41 -21.41
N GLU A 44 8.09 -8.98 -21.04
CA GLU A 44 7.89 -9.66 -19.75
C GLU A 44 8.69 -10.96 -19.68
N GLU A 45 8.67 -11.80 -20.73
CA GLU A 45 9.48 -13.02 -20.85
C GLU A 45 10.99 -12.70 -20.80
N GLU A 46 11.39 -11.56 -21.37
CA GLU A 46 12.77 -11.06 -21.30
C GLU A 46 13.11 -10.44 -19.92
N GLY A 47 12.16 -10.39 -18.97
CA GLY A 47 12.36 -9.81 -17.63
C GLY A 47 12.60 -8.30 -17.65
N ARG A 48 12.16 -7.59 -18.68
CA ARG A 48 12.41 -6.14 -18.87
C ARG A 48 11.28 -5.24 -18.34
N LEU A 49 10.11 -5.80 -18.15
CA LEU A 49 8.94 -5.13 -17.54
C LEU A 49 8.01 -6.17 -16.96
N ILE A 50 6.95 -5.70 -16.27
CA ILE A 50 5.84 -6.55 -15.80
C ILE A 50 4.57 -6.07 -16.46
N ARG A 51 3.77 -6.99 -17.00
CA ARG A 51 2.43 -6.67 -17.49
C ARG A 51 1.47 -6.54 -16.32
N VAL A 52 0.66 -5.48 -16.36
CA VAL A 52 -0.45 -5.23 -15.45
C VAL A 52 -1.75 -5.19 -16.26
N ARG A 53 -2.90 -5.27 -15.59
CA ARG A 53 -4.20 -5.19 -16.27
C ARG A 53 -4.30 -3.87 -17.06
N GLY A 54 -4.33 -3.97 -18.37
CA GLY A 54 -4.43 -2.82 -19.28
C GLY A 54 -3.12 -2.10 -19.63
N GLY A 55 -1.92 -2.64 -19.27
CA GLY A 55 -0.66 -1.98 -19.59
C GLY A 55 0.59 -2.73 -19.13
N ALA A 56 1.64 -1.97 -18.81
CA ALA A 56 2.90 -2.49 -18.30
C ALA A 56 3.57 -1.53 -17.30
N LYS A 57 4.42 -2.09 -16.44
CA LYS A 57 5.19 -1.38 -15.41
C LYS A 57 6.68 -1.70 -15.54
N SER A 58 7.53 -0.69 -15.26
CA SER A 58 8.99 -0.83 -15.26
C SER A 58 9.47 -1.71 -14.13
N MET A 59 10.40 -2.64 -14.44
CA MET A 59 11.14 -3.39 -13.42
C MET A 59 11.98 -2.46 -12.52
N LYS A 60 12.50 -1.36 -13.05
CA LYS A 60 13.27 -0.37 -12.28
C LYS A 60 12.42 0.36 -11.26
N ASP A 61 11.14 0.60 -11.57
CA ASP A 61 10.21 1.23 -10.63
C ASP A 61 9.77 0.28 -9.52
N LEU A 62 9.66 -1.02 -9.82
CA LEU A 62 9.47 -2.05 -8.80
C LEU A 62 10.67 -2.13 -7.86
N GLN A 63 11.88 -2.14 -8.41
CA GLN A 63 13.11 -2.11 -7.63
C GLN A 63 13.25 -0.81 -6.80
N LYS A 64 12.78 0.33 -7.32
CA LYS A 64 12.76 1.60 -6.58
C LYS A 64 11.72 1.61 -5.46
N THR A 65 10.61 0.92 -5.63
CA THR A 65 9.54 0.86 -4.61
C THR A 65 9.85 -0.20 -3.55
N SER A 66 10.45 -1.33 -3.95
CA SER A 66 10.81 -2.45 -3.07
C SER A 66 12.20 -2.33 -2.42
N GLY A 67 13.00 -1.32 -2.78
CA GLY A 67 14.40 -1.21 -2.36
C GLY A 67 14.80 0.11 -1.71
N VAL A 68 13.85 1.00 -1.41
CA VAL A 68 14.17 2.22 -0.64
C VAL A 68 14.38 1.82 0.81
N PRO A 69 15.59 2.00 1.37
CA PRO A 69 15.82 1.70 2.79
C PRO A 69 14.79 2.41 3.66
N TYR A 70 14.31 1.75 4.71
CA TYR A 70 13.28 2.27 5.63
C TYR A 70 13.58 3.70 6.09
N ALA A 71 14.81 3.98 6.50
CA ALA A 71 15.24 5.30 6.95
C ALA A 71 15.08 6.39 5.87
N LYS A 72 15.29 6.05 4.59
CA LYS A 72 15.07 6.98 3.48
C LYS A 72 13.58 7.16 3.20
N ASN A 73 12.81 6.07 3.23
CA ASN A 73 11.36 6.11 3.02
C ASN A 73 10.63 6.87 4.14
N THR A 74 11.14 6.85 5.36
CA THR A 74 10.58 7.62 6.49
C THR A 74 10.56 9.11 6.19
N ASN A 75 11.59 9.65 5.56
CA ASN A 75 11.70 11.07 5.25
C ASN A 75 10.99 11.48 3.94
N LEU A 76 10.66 10.54 3.07
CA LEU A 76 9.87 10.81 1.87
C LEU A 76 8.42 11.09 2.25
N HIS A 77 7.86 12.19 1.75
CA HIS A 77 6.47 12.60 2.02
C HIS A 77 6.17 12.68 3.54
N ALA A 78 7.13 13.21 4.32
CA ALA A 78 7.03 13.25 5.78
C ALA A 78 5.88 14.15 6.27
N THR A 79 5.61 15.24 5.56
CA THR A 79 4.52 16.18 5.88
C THR A 79 3.16 15.51 5.70
N GLU A 80 2.96 14.86 4.55
CA GLU A 80 1.74 14.13 4.21
C GLU A 80 1.49 12.99 5.21
N LYS A 81 2.51 12.19 5.51
CA LYS A 81 2.42 11.10 6.50
C LYS A 81 2.10 11.62 7.91
N ARG A 82 2.66 12.76 8.31
CA ARG A 82 2.34 13.38 9.60
C ARG A 82 0.89 13.83 9.64
N THR A 83 0.41 14.50 8.60
CA THR A 83 -0.99 14.93 8.49
C THR A 83 -1.95 13.74 8.58
N ILE A 84 -1.66 12.67 7.83
CA ILE A 84 -2.44 11.43 7.85
C ILE A 84 -2.39 10.78 9.24
N GLY A 85 -1.20 10.71 9.85
CA GLY A 85 -1.02 10.14 11.18
C GLY A 85 -1.80 10.88 12.26
N ALA A 86 -1.77 12.22 12.24
CA ALA A 86 -2.51 13.05 13.18
C ALA A 86 -4.04 12.84 13.07
N LYS A 87 -4.58 12.85 11.84
CA LYS A 87 -6.01 12.56 11.60
C LYS A 87 -6.40 11.16 12.09
N ALA A 88 -5.56 10.15 11.83
CA ALA A 88 -5.80 8.78 12.28
C ALA A 88 -5.79 8.66 13.80
N ALA A 89 -4.93 9.43 14.47
CA ALA A 89 -4.81 9.44 15.94
C ALA A 89 -6.08 9.94 16.66
N GLU A 90 -6.85 10.82 16.02
CA GLU A 90 -8.13 11.32 16.55
C GLU A 90 -9.22 10.24 16.62
N LEU A 91 -9.01 9.11 15.91
CA LEU A 91 -9.99 8.03 15.82
C LEU A 91 -9.76 6.90 16.84
N ILE A 92 -8.78 7.06 17.75
CA ILE A 92 -8.46 6.02 18.74
C ILE A 92 -9.18 6.28 20.05
N ASP A 93 -10.07 5.38 20.38
CA ASP A 93 -10.82 5.42 21.62
C ASP A 93 -10.08 4.72 22.77
N LYS A 94 -10.38 5.18 24.00
CA LYS A 94 -9.94 4.51 25.22
C LYS A 94 -10.57 3.11 25.32
N GLY A 95 -9.73 2.11 25.58
CA GLY A 95 -10.14 0.71 25.70
C GLY A 95 -10.20 -0.03 24.38
N ALA A 96 -9.90 0.63 23.26
CA ALA A 96 -9.92 0.01 21.93
C ALA A 96 -8.90 -1.13 21.79
N SER A 97 -9.28 -2.13 21.00
CA SER A 97 -8.39 -3.16 20.46
C SER A 97 -8.06 -2.81 19.01
N VAL A 98 -6.81 -2.49 18.73
CA VAL A 98 -6.39 -1.91 17.44
C VAL A 98 -5.31 -2.75 16.79
N PHE A 99 -5.50 -3.10 15.51
CA PHE A 99 -4.41 -3.58 14.66
C PHE A 99 -3.76 -2.38 13.95
N ILE A 100 -2.46 -2.26 14.02
CA ILE A 100 -1.66 -1.26 13.32
C ILE A 100 -0.66 -1.97 12.42
N ASP A 101 -0.74 -1.69 11.13
CA ASP A 101 0.20 -2.19 10.14
C ASP A 101 1.63 -1.69 10.37
N GLY A 102 2.58 -2.22 9.61
CA GLY A 102 3.95 -1.74 9.56
C GLY A 102 4.14 -0.57 8.60
N GLY A 103 5.39 -0.15 8.48
CA GLY A 103 5.79 0.88 7.53
C GLY A 103 5.82 2.30 8.07
N THR A 104 6.18 3.23 7.17
CA THR A 104 6.53 4.60 7.60
C THR A 104 5.31 5.47 7.90
N THR A 105 4.19 5.29 7.23
CA THR A 105 2.94 6.01 7.53
C THR A 105 2.39 5.59 8.89
N ALA A 106 2.43 4.29 9.18
CA ALA A 106 2.04 3.75 10.49
C ALA A 106 2.95 4.24 11.61
N LEU A 107 4.25 4.43 11.36
CA LEU A 107 5.14 5.07 12.33
C LEU A 107 4.73 6.50 12.65
N TYR A 108 4.35 7.31 11.65
CA TYR A 108 3.87 8.67 11.90
C TYR A 108 2.57 8.67 12.70
N PHE A 109 1.66 7.75 12.40
CA PHE A 109 0.47 7.55 13.23
C PHE A 109 0.82 7.18 14.67
N ALA A 110 1.74 6.23 14.90
CA ALA A 110 2.16 5.84 16.25
C ALA A 110 2.77 6.99 17.07
N LYS A 111 3.44 7.94 16.42
CA LYS A 111 3.96 9.16 17.06
C LYS A 111 2.85 10.08 17.54
N GLU A 112 1.81 10.25 16.74
CA GLU A 112 0.68 11.15 17.04
C GLU A 112 -0.42 10.47 17.91
N MET A 113 -0.43 9.14 18.00
CA MET A 113 -1.40 8.37 18.78
C MET A 113 -1.42 8.83 20.26
N PRO A 114 -2.61 9.08 20.86
CA PRO A 114 -2.70 9.48 22.25
C PRO A 114 -2.22 8.36 23.20
N ASP A 115 -1.68 8.76 24.37
CA ASP A 115 -1.33 7.82 25.43
C ASP A 115 -2.56 7.51 26.30
N VAL A 116 -3.43 6.69 25.76
CA VAL A 116 -4.66 6.24 26.43
C VAL A 116 -4.66 4.72 26.62
N PRO A 117 -5.31 4.18 27.65
CA PRO A 117 -5.43 2.73 27.81
C PRO A 117 -6.06 2.09 26.58
N CYS A 118 -5.28 1.30 25.85
CA CYS A 118 -5.72 0.51 24.69
C CYS A 118 -4.78 -0.67 24.45
N THR A 119 -5.23 -1.64 23.66
CA THR A 119 -4.44 -2.80 23.26
C THR A 119 -4.12 -2.71 21.77
N VAL A 120 -2.84 -2.65 21.45
CA VAL A 120 -2.35 -2.56 20.08
C VAL A 120 -1.68 -3.86 19.68
N PHE A 121 -2.08 -4.37 18.53
CA PHE A 121 -1.39 -5.43 17.81
C PHE A 121 -0.72 -4.83 16.59
N THR A 122 0.56 -5.08 16.39
CA THR A 122 1.27 -4.52 15.22
C THR A 122 2.26 -5.50 14.63
N THR A 123 2.45 -5.42 13.33
CA THR A 123 3.54 -6.08 12.60
C THR A 123 4.75 -5.16 12.46
N GLY A 124 4.61 -3.86 12.73
CA GLY A 124 5.64 -2.84 12.56
C GLY A 124 6.59 -2.77 13.74
N ILE A 125 7.87 -3.11 13.54
CA ILE A 125 8.90 -2.99 14.60
C ILE A 125 9.06 -1.54 15.04
N ALA A 126 9.17 -0.61 14.09
CA ALA A 126 9.31 0.80 14.41
C ALA A 126 8.05 1.40 15.06
N VAL A 127 6.87 0.89 14.71
CA VAL A 127 5.59 1.22 15.37
C VAL A 127 5.62 0.77 16.82
N ALA A 128 5.99 -0.49 17.08
CA ALA A 128 6.09 -1.02 18.44
C ALA A 128 7.11 -0.25 19.29
N GLN A 129 8.28 0.10 18.74
CA GLN A 129 9.28 0.91 19.42
C GLN A 129 8.77 2.32 19.78
N GLU A 130 7.98 2.94 18.89
CA GLU A 130 7.41 4.26 19.16
C GLU A 130 6.33 4.19 20.25
N LEU A 131 5.45 3.20 20.17
CA LEU A 131 4.37 3.00 21.14
C LEU A 131 4.92 2.59 22.52
N ALA A 132 6.08 1.91 22.59
CA ALA A 132 6.73 1.55 23.85
C ALA A 132 7.16 2.75 24.72
N LYS A 133 7.12 3.97 24.18
CA LYS A 133 7.32 5.21 24.93
C LYS A 133 6.09 5.68 25.69
N LYS A 134 4.91 5.07 25.44
CA LYS A 134 3.64 5.39 26.04
C LYS A 134 3.39 4.47 27.25
N GLU A 135 2.81 5.01 28.32
CA GLU A 135 2.63 4.28 29.56
C GLU A 135 1.35 3.42 29.60
N ASN A 136 0.32 3.86 28.85
CA ASN A 136 -1.01 3.26 28.93
C ASN A 136 -1.33 2.29 27.77
N VAL A 137 -0.40 2.08 26.85
CA VAL A 137 -0.62 1.23 25.66
C VAL A 137 -0.04 -0.16 25.89
N THR A 138 -0.88 -1.19 25.85
CA THR A 138 -0.43 -2.59 25.80
C THR A 138 -0.11 -2.98 24.37
N ILE A 139 1.12 -3.49 24.11
CA ILE A 139 1.61 -3.75 22.76
C ILE A 139 1.84 -5.23 22.55
N HIS A 140 1.22 -5.80 21.53
CA HIS A 140 1.49 -7.13 21.00
C HIS A 140 2.21 -7.00 19.66
N LEU A 141 3.51 -7.26 19.64
CA LEU A 141 4.27 -7.33 18.39
C LEU A 141 4.06 -8.71 17.76
N LEU A 142 3.36 -8.73 16.62
CA LEU A 142 3.11 -9.93 15.86
C LEU A 142 4.41 -10.39 15.17
N GLY A 143 4.88 -11.57 15.52
CA GLY A 143 6.15 -12.11 15.05
C GLY A 143 6.10 -12.65 13.62
N GLY A 144 7.27 -13.02 13.10
CA GLY A 144 7.42 -13.59 11.77
C GLY A 144 8.79 -13.30 11.14
N ILE A 145 8.84 -13.32 9.81
CA ILE A 145 10.01 -12.98 9.02
C ILE A 145 10.09 -11.46 8.88
N LEU A 146 11.24 -10.88 9.20
CA LEU A 146 11.46 -9.44 9.08
C LEU A 146 11.62 -9.01 7.62
N LYS A 147 10.72 -8.16 7.15
CA LYS A 147 10.90 -7.34 5.94
C LYS A 147 11.73 -6.10 6.29
N LYS A 148 12.93 -6.01 5.72
CA LYS A 148 13.89 -4.93 6.05
C LYS A 148 13.53 -3.58 5.43
N ASP A 149 12.77 -3.57 4.34
CA ASP A 149 12.39 -2.38 3.56
C ASP A 149 11.30 -1.54 4.23
N ASN A 150 10.41 -2.16 5.00
CA ASN A 150 9.36 -1.48 5.75
C ASN A 150 9.41 -1.75 7.27
N LEU A 151 10.41 -2.50 7.76
CA LEU A 151 10.56 -2.91 9.16
C LEU A 151 9.27 -3.51 9.74
N SER A 152 8.62 -4.37 8.97
CA SER A 152 7.46 -5.14 9.41
C SER A 152 7.77 -6.64 9.43
N THR A 153 6.98 -7.38 10.17
CA THR A 153 7.01 -8.84 10.19
C THR A 153 5.91 -9.42 9.31
N VAL A 154 6.27 -10.44 8.53
CA VAL A 154 5.31 -11.22 7.75
C VAL A 154 5.46 -12.71 8.09
N THR A 155 4.39 -13.47 7.90
CA THR A 155 4.41 -14.92 8.13
C THR A 155 3.86 -15.66 6.93
N SER A 156 4.48 -16.79 6.58
CA SER A 156 4.02 -17.67 5.49
C SER A 156 2.83 -18.55 5.90
N VAL A 157 2.70 -18.77 7.20
CA VAL A 157 1.57 -19.50 7.80
C VAL A 157 1.08 -18.66 8.97
N ALA A 158 -0.13 -18.15 8.87
CA ALA A 158 -0.72 -17.37 9.95
C ALA A 158 -0.82 -18.23 11.21
N PRO A 159 -0.26 -17.80 12.35
CA PRO A 159 -0.42 -18.51 13.61
C PRO A 159 -1.91 -18.71 13.94
N ALA A 160 -2.27 -19.83 14.55
CA ALA A 160 -3.66 -20.13 14.87
C ALA A 160 -4.36 -19.00 15.64
N TYR A 161 -3.65 -18.36 16.56
CA TYR A 161 -4.19 -17.26 17.35
C TYR A 161 -4.59 -16.02 16.52
N PHE A 162 -4.07 -15.83 15.28
CA PHE A 162 -4.54 -14.73 14.40
C PHE A 162 -6.03 -14.89 14.03
N HIS A 163 -6.54 -16.13 14.04
CA HIS A 163 -7.95 -16.40 13.78
C HIS A 163 -8.84 -16.13 15.01
N GLU A 164 -8.25 -16.00 16.19
CA GLU A 164 -8.94 -15.82 17.47
C GLU A 164 -8.91 -14.36 17.96
N ILE A 165 -8.05 -13.51 17.37
CA ILE A 165 -8.00 -12.07 17.69
C ILE A 165 -9.17 -11.36 17.03
N ASN A 166 -9.76 -10.42 17.76
CA ASN A 166 -10.75 -9.50 17.22
C ASN A 166 -10.31 -8.05 17.50
N PHE A 167 -10.34 -7.24 16.47
CA PHE A 167 -10.00 -5.83 16.56
C PHE A 167 -11.26 -4.97 16.45
N GLU A 168 -11.31 -3.89 17.21
CA GLU A 168 -12.30 -2.85 16.93
C GLU A 168 -11.93 -2.13 15.64
N THR A 169 -10.65 -1.82 15.46
CA THR A 169 -10.16 -1.09 14.29
C THR A 169 -8.86 -1.70 13.76
N ALA A 170 -8.78 -1.83 12.44
CA ALA A 170 -7.53 -2.08 11.71
C ALA A 170 -7.09 -0.79 11.01
N ILE A 171 -5.89 -0.32 11.33
CA ILE A 171 -5.25 0.84 10.70
C ILE A 171 -4.15 0.33 9.79
N ILE A 172 -4.36 0.46 8.49
CA ILE A 172 -3.55 -0.16 7.46
C ILE A 172 -3.05 0.91 6.49
N SER A 173 -1.86 0.71 5.93
CA SER A 173 -1.33 1.53 4.86
C SER A 173 -1.12 0.71 3.59
N ALA A 174 -1.07 1.39 2.43
CA ALA A 174 -0.81 0.73 1.15
C ALA A 174 0.42 1.31 0.45
N SER A 175 1.12 0.44 -0.29
CA SER A 175 2.24 0.86 -1.13
C SER A 175 1.79 1.48 -2.45
N ALA A 176 0.58 1.16 -2.91
CA ALA A 176 0.02 1.64 -4.16
C ALA A 176 -1.51 1.50 -4.19
N PHE A 177 -2.17 2.34 -5.01
CA PHE A 177 -3.61 2.31 -5.21
C PHE A 177 -4.00 2.72 -6.64
N THR A 178 -4.91 1.96 -7.23
CA THR A 178 -5.72 2.36 -8.40
C THR A 178 -7.16 1.90 -8.21
N THR A 179 -8.09 2.52 -8.92
CA THR A 179 -9.51 2.14 -8.90
C THR A 179 -9.77 0.73 -9.42
N GLU A 180 -8.92 0.26 -10.35
CA GLU A 180 -9.04 -1.05 -11.00
C GLU A 180 -8.41 -2.17 -10.19
N SER A 181 -7.32 -1.88 -9.47
CA SER A 181 -6.52 -2.89 -8.76
C SER A 181 -6.64 -2.82 -7.24
N GLY A 182 -7.33 -1.79 -6.71
CA GLY A 182 -7.45 -1.60 -5.27
C GLY A 182 -6.12 -1.24 -4.59
N PHE A 183 -6.04 -1.49 -3.30
CA PHE A 183 -4.85 -1.29 -2.47
C PHE A 183 -3.91 -2.47 -2.58
N SER A 184 -2.64 -2.21 -2.87
CA SER A 184 -1.68 -3.26 -3.19
C SER A 184 -0.32 -3.07 -2.53
N CYS A 185 0.40 -4.19 -2.34
CA CYS A 185 1.74 -4.27 -1.78
C CYS A 185 2.65 -5.17 -2.64
N ASP A 186 3.92 -5.25 -2.31
CA ASP A 186 4.94 -5.97 -3.07
C ASP A 186 5.15 -7.42 -2.65
N SER A 187 4.55 -7.85 -1.55
CA SER A 187 4.74 -9.18 -0.96
C SER A 187 3.43 -9.95 -0.86
N MET A 188 3.41 -11.18 -1.39
CA MET A 188 2.26 -12.08 -1.27
C MET A 188 1.97 -12.41 0.20
N MET A 189 3.00 -12.69 1.00
CA MET A 189 2.83 -12.99 2.43
C MET A 189 2.22 -11.82 3.19
N GLU A 190 2.65 -10.58 2.88
CA GLU A 190 2.08 -9.37 3.46
C GLU A 190 0.61 -9.19 3.05
N ALA A 191 0.30 -9.37 1.77
CA ALA A 191 -1.07 -9.26 1.29
C ALA A 191 -2.03 -10.25 1.98
N GLU A 192 -1.64 -11.51 2.09
CA GLU A 192 -2.45 -12.54 2.77
C GLU A 192 -2.60 -12.24 4.27
N GLN A 193 -1.52 -11.82 4.93
CA GLN A 193 -1.57 -11.41 6.34
C GLN A 193 -2.49 -10.20 6.56
N LEU A 194 -2.39 -9.17 5.70
CA LEU A 194 -3.25 -7.99 5.78
C LEU A 194 -4.72 -8.33 5.52
N LYS A 195 -5.03 -9.19 4.55
CA LYS A 195 -6.40 -9.70 4.30
C LYS A 195 -6.97 -10.35 5.56
N LEU A 196 -6.21 -11.25 6.19
CA LEU A 196 -6.64 -11.95 7.39
C LEU A 196 -6.84 -10.96 8.56
N LEU A 197 -5.83 -10.17 8.90
CA LEU A 197 -5.90 -9.28 10.06
C LEU A 197 -7.00 -8.21 9.88
N ARG A 198 -7.16 -7.66 8.66
CA ARG A 198 -8.25 -6.75 8.33
C ARG A 198 -9.62 -7.41 8.54
N SER A 199 -9.79 -8.67 8.12
CA SER A 199 -11.07 -9.38 8.27
C SER A 199 -11.48 -9.63 9.74
N LYS A 200 -10.56 -9.43 10.68
CA LYS A 200 -10.80 -9.53 12.12
C LYS A 200 -11.18 -8.20 12.78
N ALA A 201 -11.20 -7.12 12.01
CA ALA A 201 -11.56 -5.80 12.48
C ALA A 201 -13.01 -5.46 12.17
N LYS A 202 -13.67 -4.78 13.10
CA LYS A 202 -15.01 -4.21 12.89
C LYS A 202 -14.96 -3.03 11.92
N PHE A 203 -13.90 -2.21 12.02
CA PHE A 203 -13.66 -1.08 11.12
C PHE A 203 -12.26 -1.17 10.52
N THR A 204 -12.15 -0.81 9.25
CA THR A 204 -10.86 -0.72 8.55
C THR A 204 -10.62 0.73 8.13
N TYR A 205 -9.52 1.31 8.61
CA TYR A 205 -9.06 2.64 8.25
C TYR A 205 -7.82 2.52 7.37
N MET A 206 -7.90 3.07 6.17
CA MET A 206 -6.81 3.04 5.20
C MET A 206 -6.08 4.38 5.19
N MET A 207 -4.82 4.37 5.54
CA MET A 207 -3.92 5.52 5.43
C MET A 207 -3.21 5.49 4.07
N LEU A 208 -3.42 6.52 3.26
CA LEU A 208 -2.88 6.59 1.90
C LEU A 208 -2.44 8.01 1.55
N ASP A 209 -1.15 8.23 1.34
CA ASP A 209 -0.67 9.50 0.78
C ASP A 209 -0.86 9.56 -0.74
N SER A 210 -1.08 10.78 -1.27
CA SER A 210 -1.35 11.05 -2.69
C SER A 210 -0.28 10.49 -3.63
N SER A 211 0.98 10.35 -3.17
CA SER A 211 2.06 9.77 -3.98
C SER A 211 1.88 8.32 -4.37
N LYS A 212 0.94 7.61 -3.74
CA LYS A 212 0.63 6.19 -3.98
C LYS A 212 -0.42 5.97 -5.06
N ILE A 213 -1.12 7.03 -5.45
CA ILE A 213 -2.20 6.98 -6.44
C ILE A 213 -1.63 6.73 -7.85
N GLY A 214 -2.37 5.96 -8.65
CA GLY A 214 -1.99 5.60 -10.01
C GLY A 214 -0.85 4.58 -10.09
N LYS A 215 -0.43 4.02 -8.96
CA LYS A 215 0.58 2.96 -8.86
C LYS A 215 -0.10 1.62 -8.59
N VAL A 216 0.51 0.54 -9.04
CA VAL A 216 0.05 -0.84 -8.80
C VAL A 216 1.24 -1.66 -8.32
N MET A 217 1.03 -2.41 -7.25
CA MET A 217 1.96 -3.42 -6.77
C MET A 217 1.41 -4.83 -7.09
N PRO A 218 2.26 -5.88 -7.11
CA PRO A 218 1.86 -7.21 -7.56
C PRO A 218 0.68 -7.84 -6.82
N TYR A 219 0.50 -7.52 -5.54
CA TYR A 219 -0.47 -8.22 -4.70
C TYR A 219 -1.50 -7.25 -4.11
N THR A 220 -2.76 -7.38 -4.55
CA THR A 220 -3.90 -6.65 -3.97
C THR A 220 -4.34 -7.30 -2.67
N PHE A 221 -4.53 -6.49 -1.63
CA PHE A 221 -5.00 -6.97 -0.32
C PHE A 221 -6.33 -6.37 0.12
N ALA A 222 -6.77 -5.26 -0.50
CA ALA A 222 -8.07 -4.66 -0.23
C ALA A 222 -8.58 -3.88 -1.46
N ASN A 223 -9.91 -3.80 -1.61
CA ASN A 223 -10.59 -2.93 -2.54
C ASN A 223 -11.22 -1.73 -1.81
N VAL A 224 -11.86 -0.83 -2.54
CA VAL A 224 -12.51 0.35 -1.95
C VAL A 224 -13.61 -0.08 -0.96
N GLU A 225 -14.37 -1.09 -1.29
CA GLU A 225 -15.47 -1.61 -0.48
C GLU A 225 -15.02 -2.33 0.80
N ASP A 226 -13.74 -2.64 0.91
CA ASP A 226 -13.16 -3.33 2.05
C ASP A 226 -12.76 -2.40 3.21
N ILE A 227 -12.94 -1.08 3.06
CA ILE A 227 -12.58 -0.08 4.07
C ILE A 227 -13.77 0.78 4.47
N ASN A 228 -13.70 1.34 5.67
CA ASN A 228 -14.73 2.25 6.19
C ASN A 228 -14.31 3.72 6.13
N VAL A 229 -13.02 3.98 6.32
CA VAL A 229 -12.44 5.32 6.32
C VAL A 229 -11.18 5.34 5.47
N LEU A 230 -11.08 6.33 4.59
CA LEU A 230 -9.83 6.71 3.92
C LEU A 230 -9.27 7.96 4.60
N ILE A 231 -8.04 7.85 5.10
CA ILE A 231 -7.31 8.96 5.72
C ILE A 231 -6.18 9.36 4.78
N THR A 232 -6.23 10.61 4.32
CA THR A 232 -5.33 11.07 3.26
C THR A 232 -4.87 12.52 3.45
N ASP A 233 -3.95 12.96 2.59
CA ASP A 233 -3.42 14.32 2.58
C ASP A 233 -4.26 15.27 1.70
N GLN A 234 -3.86 16.55 1.67
CA GLN A 234 -4.59 17.61 0.95
C GLN A 234 -4.49 17.46 -0.58
N GLU A 235 -3.45 16.80 -1.10
CA GLU A 235 -3.21 16.64 -2.54
C GLU A 235 -3.99 15.46 -3.13
N PHE A 236 -4.76 14.74 -2.32
CA PHE A 236 -5.57 13.63 -2.81
C PHE A 236 -6.64 14.12 -3.79
N PRO A 237 -6.75 13.54 -5.01
CA PRO A 237 -7.64 14.02 -6.07
C PRO A 237 -9.12 14.03 -5.66
N GLU A 238 -9.81 15.15 -5.91
CA GLU A 238 -11.23 15.32 -5.58
C GLU A 238 -12.13 14.31 -6.30
N SER A 239 -11.78 13.90 -7.52
CA SER A 239 -12.49 12.85 -8.24
C SER A 239 -12.48 11.52 -7.50
N LEU A 240 -11.35 11.17 -6.87
CA LEU A 240 -11.24 9.97 -6.05
C LEU A 240 -11.99 10.14 -4.73
N LYS A 241 -11.92 11.30 -4.08
CA LYS A 241 -12.72 11.56 -2.86
C LYS A 241 -14.22 11.36 -3.14
N THR A 242 -14.70 11.85 -4.28
CA THR A 242 -16.08 11.65 -4.73
C THR A 242 -16.40 10.17 -4.92
N LEU A 243 -15.50 9.42 -5.55
CA LEU A 243 -15.65 7.97 -5.72
C LEU A 243 -15.78 7.25 -4.38
N PHE A 244 -14.88 7.52 -3.43
CA PHE A 244 -14.92 6.88 -2.11
C PHE A 244 -16.22 7.23 -1.36
N LYS A 245 -16.63 8.50 -1.37
CA LYS A 245 -17.90 8.94 -0.76
C LYS A 245 -19.11 8.27 -1.40
N SER A 246 -19.12 8.05 -2.74
CA SER A 246 -20.20 7.34 -3.45
C SER A 246 -20.33 5.86 -3.04
N LYS A 247 -19.26 5.30 -2.44
CA LYS A 247 -19.22 3.94 -1.88
C LYS A 247 -19.45 3.94 -0.35
N ASN A 248 -19.95 5.03 0.22
CA ASN A 248 -20.18 5.23 1.66
C ASN A 248 -18.89 5.17 2.50
N ILE A 249 -17.73 5.46 1.92
CA ILE A 249 -16.46 5.56 2.63
C ILE A 249 -16.27 6.99 3.13
N VAL A 250 -15.98 7.14 4.41
CA VAL A 250 -15.61 8.44 5.00
C VAL A 250 -14.21 8.82 4.50
N VAL A 251 -14.04 10.06 4.02
CA VAL A 251 -12.73 10.57 3.58
C VAL A 251 -12.32 11.74 4.47
N MET A 252 -11.18 11.60 5.13
CA MET A 252 -10.61 12.57 6.06
C MET A 252 -9.31 13.19 5.52
#